data_17feee068c55be41aca270273644f422
#
_entry.id   17feee068c55be41aca270273644f422
#
_cell.length_a   1.000
_cell.length_b   1.000
_cell.length_c   1.000
_cell.angle_alpha   90.00
_cell.angle_beta   90.00
_cell.angle_gamma   90.00
#
_symmetry.space_group_name_H-M   'P 1'
#
loop_
_entity.id
_entity.type
_entity.pdbx_description
1 polymer ?
#
loop_
_entity_poly.entity_id
_entity_poly.type
_entity_poly.pdbx_seq_one_letter_code
_entity_poly.pdbx_strand_id
1 'polypeptide(L)'
;MAYNRKQRLNDNIKAIETAFILAREQRTPTARERLLLERYCGFGGVKCILNPARELADAVHWAKSDLELFAPTVELHRLIRENSKNESEYKQLMDSLKQSVLTAFYTPSAVTEALMDVLKEHQIIPEKVLEPSAGIGAFVDSVLDNNPKADIMAFEKDLLT
;
A
#
# COMPACT_ATOMS: atom_id res chain seq x y z
N MET A 1 9.01 -7.24 -17.31
CA MET A 1 9.89 -7.43 -16.12
C MET A 1 9.43 -8.64 -15.34
N ALA A 2 10.35 -9.51 -14.91
CA ALA A 2 9.98 -10.65 -14.07
C ALA A 2 9.40 -10.16 -12.73
N TYR A 3 8.33 -10.80 -12.27
CA TYR A 3 7.69 -10.52 -10.99
C TYR A 3 8.62 -10.90 -9.83
N ASN A 4 9.22 -9.91 -9.17
CA ASN A 4 10.14 -10.14 -8.04
C ASN A 4 9.40 -9.91 -6.72
N ARG A 5 8.89 -10.99 -6.12
CA ARG A 5 8.13 -10.98 -4.86
C ARG A 5 8.93 -10.36 -3.70
N LYS A 6 10.22 -10.69 -3.60
CA LYS A 6 11.09 -10.19 -2.53
C LYS A 6 11.32 -8.68 -2.66
N GLN A 7 11.57 -8.20 -3.88
CA GLN A 7 11.75 -6.77 -4.11
C GLN A 7 10.48 -5.99 -3.75
N ARG A 8 9.31 -6.45 -4.19
CA ARG A 8 8.03 -5.82 -3.85
C ARG A 8 7.76 -5.78 -2.35
N LEU A 9 8.04 -6.88 -1.64
CA LEU A 9 7.89 -6.92 -0.19
C LEU A 9 8.83 -5.90 0.49
N ASN A 10 10.08 -5.81 0.06
CA ASN A 10 11.01 -4.82 0.59
C ASN A 10 10.60 -3.38 0.27
N ASP A 11 10.07 -3.12 -0.92
CA ASP A 11 9.59 -1.79 -1.29
C ASP A 11 8.36 -1.40 -0.46
N ASN A 12 7.42 -2.32 -0.22
CA ASN A 12 6.30 -2.09 0.69
C ASN A 12 6.75 -1.80 2.14
N ILE A 13 7.72 -2.57 2.66
CA ILE A 13 8.25 -2.35 4.01
C ILE A 13 8.85 -0.95 4.14
N LYS A 14 9.65 -0.51 3.16
CA LYS A 14 10.24 0.83 3.15
C LYS A 14 9.20 1.94 3.04
N ALA A 15 8.16 1.73 2.26
CA ALA A 15 7.06 2.68 2.15
C ALA A 15 6.32 2.83 3.49
N ILE A 16 5.97 1.70 4.14
CA ILE A 16 5.31 1.69 5.45
C ILE A 16 6.21 2.33 6.54
N GLU A 17 7.49 1.98 6.56
CA GLU A 17 8.46 2.60 7.48
C GLU A 17 8.48 4.13 7.30
N THR A 18 8.56 4.58 6.04
CA THR A 18 8.53 6.00 5.70
C THR A 18 7.23 6.66 6.16
N ALA A 19 6.08 6.02 5.93
CA ALA A 19 4.78 6.52 6.36
C ALA A 19 4.69 6.65 7.90
N PHE A 20 5.18 5.67 8.66
CA PHE A 20 5.22 5.76 10.12
C PHE A 20 6.13 6.89 10.62
N ILE A 21 7.29 7.11 9.98
CA ILE A 21 8.18 8.24 10.30
C ILE A 21 7.46 9.57 10.07
N LEU A 22 6.84 9.75 8.91
CA LEU A 22 6.12 10.98 8.55
C LEU A 22 4.95 11.25 9.49
N ALA A 23 4.17 10.21 9.83
CA ALA A 23 3.06 10.31 10.76
C ALA A 23 3.53 10.72 12.17
N ARG A 24 4.64 10.17 12.64
CA ARG A 24 5.23 10.51 13.95
C ARG A 24 5.77 11.95 13.96
N GLU A 25 6.42 12.37 12.88
CA GLU A 25 7.03 13.70 12.74
C GLU A 25 6.02 14.77 12.31
N GLN A 26 4.81 14.39 11.91
CA GLN A 26 3.72 15.26 11.44
C GLN A 26 4.20 16.26 10.36
N ARG A 27 4.96 15.77 9.41
CA ARG A 27 5.50 16.55 8.30
C ARG A 27 5.17 15.95 6.93
N THR A 28 5.32 16.76 5.89
CA THR A 28 5.21 16.30 4.51
C THR A 28 6.47 15.55 4.06
N PRO A 29 6.35 14.60 3.12
CA PRO A 29 7.49 13.85 2.60
C PRO A 29 8.42 14.73 1.76
N THR A 30 9.71 14.49 1.86
CA THR A 30 10.72 14.98 0.92
C THR A 30 10.56 14.29 -0.44
N ALA A 31 11.20 14.83 -1.49
CA ALA A 31 11.16 14.20 -2.83
C ALA A 31 11.66 12.75 -2.81
N ARG A 32 12.70 12.44 -2.02
CA ARG A 32 13.21 11.07 -1.87
C ARG A 32 12.22 10.13 -1.17
N GLU A 33 11.55 10.62 -0.14
CA GLU A 33 10.54 9.85 0.59
C GLU A 33 9.29 9.61 -0.25
N ARG A 34 8.89 10.57 -1.09
CA ARG A 34 7.81 10.36 -2.09
C ARG A 34 8.11 9.18 -3.01
N LEU A 35 9.34 9.11 -3.54
CA LEU A 35 9.75 7.98 -4.39
C LEU A 35 9.73 6.62 -3.66
N LEU A 36 9.89 6.60 -2.32
CA LEU A 36 9.73 5.37 -1.54
C LEU A 36 8.25 5.02 -1.36
N LEU A 37 7.40 6.02 -1.06
CA LEU A 37 5.96 5.82 -0.92
C LEU A 37 5.31 5.34 -2.24
N GLU A 38 5.68 5.93 -3.37
CA GLU A 38 5.20 5.56 -4.72
C GLU A 38 5.51 4.11 -5.12
N ARG A 39 6.48 3.46 -4.46
CA ARG A 39 6.78 2.03 -4.68
C ARG A 39 5.85 1.10 -3.94
N TYR A 40 5.00 1.60 -3.05
CA TYR A 40 4.03 0.78 -2.37
C TYR A 40 3.06 0.16 -3.38
N CYS A 41 2.88 -1.13 -3.31
CA CYS A 41 2.02 -1.87 -4.23
C CYS A 41 1.10 -2.87 -3.52
N GLY A 42 1.01 -2.78 -2.19
CA GLY A 42 0.21 -3.67 -1.37
C GLY A 42 0.71 -5.12 -1.33
N PHE A 43 0.02 -5.94 -0.57
CA PHE A 43 0.42 -7.33 -0.32
C PHE A 43 -0.44 -8.34 -1.10
N GLY A 44 -1.17 -7.90 -2.12
CA GLY A 44 -2.09 -8.74 -2.89
C GLY A 44 -1.48 -10.08 -3.30
N GLY A 45 -2.11 -11.18 -2.86
CA GLY A 45 -1.70 -12.55 -3.17
C GLY A 45 -0.47 -13.09 -2.40
N VAL A 46 0.22 -12.30 -1.58
CA VAL A 46 1.42 -12.74 -0.83
C VAL A 46 1.01 -13.32 0.54
N LYS A 47 0.30 -14.46 0.53
CA LYS A 47 -0.28 -15.05 1.76
C LYS A 47 0.73 -15.43 2.83
N CYS A 48 1.96 -15.77 2.46
CA CYS A 48 2.99 -16.26 3.38
C CYS A 48 3.40 -15.21 4.43
N ILE A 49 3.19 -13.92 4.19
CA ILE A 49 3.48 -12.86 5.18
C ILE A 49 2.57 -12.90 6.41
N LEU A 50 1.49 -13.68 6.37
CA LEU A 50 0.59 -13.92 7.51
C LEU A 50 1.04 -15.09 8.39
N ASN A 51 2.04 -15.86 7.96
CA ASN A 51 2.61 -16.95 8.75
C ASN A 51 3.41 -16.37 9.93
N PRO A 52 3.59 -17.14 11.01
CA PRO A 52 4.47 -16.76 12.11
C PRO A 52 5.85 -16.35 11.60
N ALA A 53 6.34 -15.20 12.03
CA ALA A 53 7.63 -14.63 11.64
C ALA A 53 8.15 -13.68 12.74
N ARG A 54 8.21 -14.17 13.99
CA ARG A 54 8.73 -13.40 15.14
C ARG A 54 10.19 -13.71 15.42
N GLU A 55 10.59 -14.96 15.21
CA GLU A 55 11.93 -15.47 15.48
C GLU A 55 12.35 -16.49 14.41
N LEU A 56 13.63 -16.80 14.38
CA LEU A 56 14.19 -17.72 13.35
C LEU A 56 13.57 -19.12 13.41
N ALA A 57 13.13 -19.58 14.59
CA ALA A 57 12.45 -20.86 14.74
C ALA A 57 11.15 -20.96 13.97
N ASP A 58 10.46 -19.84 13.72
CA ASP A 58 9.22 -19.81 12.95
C ASP A 58 9.39 -20.24 11.49
N ALA A 59 10.63 -20.24 10.97
CA ALA A 59 10.92 -20.66 9.61
C ALA A 59 10.46 -22.10 9.29
N VAL A 60 10.30 -22.94 10.31
CA VAL A 60 9.81 -24.33 10.13
C VAL A 60 8.36 -24.38 9.61
N HIS A 61 7.59 -23.32 9.81
CA HIS A 61 6.21 -23.18 9.35
C HIS A 61 6.09 -22.64 7.91
N TRP A 62 7.24 -22.37 7.27
CA TRP A 62 7.26 -21.75 5.94
C TRP A 62 7.54 -22.77 4.85
N ALA A 63 6.80 -22.65 3.73
CA ALA A 63 7.09 -23.44 2.54
C ALA A 63 8.46 -23.06 1.97
N LYS A 64 9.20 -24.04 1.43
CA LYS A 64 10.52 -23.79 0.83
C LYS A 64 10.52 -22.70 -0.25
N SER A 65 9.44 -22.62 -1.03
CA SER A 65 9.22 -21.59 -2.06
C SER A 65 9.10 -20.17 -1.53
N ASP A 66 8.80 -20.01 -0.24
CA ASP A 66 8.53 -18.72 0.38
C ASP A 66 9.63 -18.29 1.37
N LEU A 67 10.63 -19.16 1.62
CA LEU A 67 11.71 -18.88 2.58
C LEU A 67 12.49 -17.60 2.26
N GLU A 68 12.59 -17.20 1.00
CA GLU A 68 13.24 -15.94 0.61
C GLU A 68 12.51 -14.70 1.15
N LEU A 69 11.21 -14.83 1.49
CA LEU A 69 10.37 -13.78 2.04
C LEU A 69 10.34 -13.79 3.57
N PHE A 70 10.90 -14.83 4.21
CA PHE A 70 10.84 -14.98 5.67
C PHE A 70 11.50 -13.81 6.40
N ALA A 71 12.76 -13.51 6.12
CA ALA A 71 13.47 -12.41 6.78
C ALA A 71 12.81 -11.04 6.57
N PRO A 72 12.39 -10.65 5.34
CA PRO A 72 11.59 -9.44 5.15
C PRO A 72 10.27 -9.45 5.92
N THR A 73 9.60 -10.62 6.08
CA THR A 73 8.36 -10.69 6.85
C THR A 73 8.59 -10.51 8.36
N VAL A 74 9.70 -11.04 8.89
CA VAL A 74 10.11 -10.74 10.28
C VAL A 74 10.26 -9.24 10.49
N GLU A 75 10.91 -8.54 9.54
CA GLU A 75 11.08 -7.09 9.57
C GLU A 75 9.72 -6.35 9.51
N LEU A 76 8.81 -6.78 8.63
CA LEU A 76 7.47 -6.21 8.53
C LEU A 76 6.70 -6.34 9.85
N HIS A 77 6.68 -7.54 10.44
CA HIS A 77 5.97 -7.76 11.72
C HIS A 77 6.59 -6.95 12.87
N ARG A 78 7.93 -6.85 12.89
CA ARG A 78 8.65 -6.02 13.85
C ARG A 78 8.28 -4.55 13.69
N LEU A 79 8.31 -4.03 12.45
CA LEU A 79 7.97 -2.66 12.12
C LEU A 79 6.55 -2.30 12.58
N ILE A 80 5.57 -3.16 12.30
CA ILE A 80 4.18 -2.96 12.75
C ILE A 80 4.11 -2.95 14.27
N ARG A 81 4.79 -3.88 14.95
CA ARG A 81 4.79 -3.97 16.41
C ARG A 81 5.39 -2.74 17.08
N GLU A 82 6.53 -2.28 16.59
CA GLU A 82 7.26 -1.13 17.14
C GLU A 82 6.53 0.21 16.93
N ASN A 83 5.69 0.31 15.89
CA ASN A 83 4.92 1.50 15.60
C ASN A 83 3.47 1.43 16.12
N SER A 84 3.11 0.39 16.84
CA SER A 84 1.80 0.26 17.50
C SER A 84 1.88 0.79 18.93
N LYS A 85 1.00 1.72 19.32
CA LYS A 85 0.96 2.33 20.65
C LYS A 85 0.49 1.35 21.74
N ASN A 86 -0.32 0.37 21.35
CA ASN A 86 -0.91 -0.63 22.24
C ASN A 86 -1.35 -1.88 21.47
N GLU A 87 -1.79 -2.90 22.19
CA GLU A 87 -2.20 -4.19 21.59
C GLU A 87 -3.41 -4.08 20.67
N SER A 88 -4.33 -3.15 20.92
CA SER A 88 -5.50 -2.91 20.08
C SER A 88 -5.08 -2.37 18.73
N GLU A 89 -4.19 -1.38 18.69
CA GLU A 89 -3.66 -0.80 17.44
C GLU A 89 -2.83 -1.83 16.67
N TYR A 90 -1.99 -2.60 17.35
CA TYR A 90 -1.26 -3.71 16.72
C TYR A 90 -2.21 -4.69 16.02
N LYS A 91 -3.28 -5.09 16.70
CA LYS A 91 -4.29 -5.97 16.11
C LYS A 91 -4.95 -5.36 14.89
N GLN A 92 -5.31 -4.08 14.94
CA GLN A 92 -5.89 -3.36 13.80
C GLN A 92 -4.95 -3.33 12.60
N LEU A 93 -3.66 -3.03 12.80
CA LEU A 93 -2.66 -3.03 11.73
C LEU A 93 -2.41 -4.42 11.16
N MET A 94 -2.40 -5.47 12.00
CA MET A 94 -2.30 -6.85 11.51
C MET A 94 -3.56 -7.32 10.78
N ASP A 95 -4.74 -6.88 11.19
CA ASP A 95 -5.98 -7.15 10.46
C ASP A 95 -6.00 -6.39 9.12
N SER A 96 -5.47 -5.15 9.07
CA SER A 96 -5.27 -4.40 7.83
C SER A 96 -4.29 -5.13 6.90
N LEU A 97 -3.15 -5.60 7.39
CA LEU A 97 -2.22 -6.43 6.62
C LEU A 97 -2.91 -7.66 6.02
N LYS A 98 -3.75 -8.35 6.80
CA LYS A 98 -4.52 -9.50 6.34
C LYS A 98 -5.52 -9.13 5.24
N GLN A 99 -6.21 -7.99 5.39
CA GLN A 99 -7.13 -7.50 4.37
C GLN A 99 -6.35 -7.15 3.09
N SER A 100 -5.22 -6.45 3.19
CA SER A 100 -4.36 -6.09 2.05
C SER A 100 -3.92 -7.31 1.24
N VAL A 101 -3.60 -8.43 1.90
CA VAL A 101 -3.29 -9.70 1.19
C VAL A 101 -4.45 -10.18 0.32
N LEU A 102 -5.68 -9.89 0.73
CA LEU A 102 -6.91 -10.33 0.02
C LEU A 102 -7.38 -9.33 -1.02
N THR A 103 -7.19 -8.03 -0.79
CA THR A 103 -7.89 -6.97 -1.55
C THR A 103 -6.95 -5.98 -2.25
N ALA A 104 -5.65 -5.93 -1.93
CA ALA A 104 -4.73 -4.97 -2.54
C ALA A 104 -4.33 -5.36 -3.97
N PHE A 105 -5.29 -5.23 -4.87
CA PHE A 105 -5.12 -5.35 -6.32
C PHE A 105 -5.50 -4.01 -6.93
N TYR A 106 -4.54 -3.10 -6.98
CA TYR A 106 -4.77 -1.72 -7.41
C TYR A 106 -4.97 -1.62 -8.92
N THR A 107 -5.81 -0.67 -9.32
CA THR A 107 -6.10 -0.41 -10.73
C THR A 107 -4.85 0.12 -11.44
N PRO A 108 -4.41 -0.50 -12.55
CA PRO A 108 -3.29 0.01 -13.33
C PRO A 108 -3.60 1.40 -13.92
N SER A 109 -2.58 2.28 -14.00
CA SER A 109 -2.72 3.64 -14.56
C SER A 109 -3.32 3.66 -15.97
N ALA A 110 -2.96 2.70 -16.83
CA ALA A 110 -3.53 2.58 -18.15
C ALA A 110 -5.08 2.47 -18.17
N VAL A 111 -5.68 1.92 -17.10
CA VAL A 111 -7.16 1.85 -16.99
C VAL A 111 -7.73 3.19 -16.55
N THR A 112 -7.11 3.86 -15.58
CA THR A 112 -7.57 5.19 -15.13
C THR A 112 -7.38 6.24 -16.23
N GLU A 113 -6.28 6.19 -16.96
CA GLU A 113 -6.00 7.05 -18.11
C GLU A 113 -7.04 6.85 -19.23
N ALA A 114 -7.32 5.59 -19.60
CA ALA A 114 -8.35 5.30 -20.61
C ALA A 114 -9.74 5.81 -20.20
N LEU A 115 -10.10 5.73 -18.91
CA LEU A 115 -11.35 6.29 -18.40
C LEU A 115 -11.37 7.83 -18.55
N MET A 116 -10.27 8.50 -18.19
CA MET A 116 -10.17 9.96 -18.34
C MET A 116 -10.24 10.38 -19.81
N ASP A 117 -9.67 9.61 -20.73
CA ASP A 117 -9.76 9.88 -22.17
C ASP A 117 -11.20 9.78 -22.67
N VAL A 118 -11.95 8.75 -22.23
CA VAL A 118 -13.39 8.65 -22.55
C VAL A 118 -14.17 9.84 -22.02
N LEU A 119 -13.93 10.27 -20.79
CA LEU A 119 -14.59 11.45 -20.23
C LEU A 119 -14.29 12.71 -21.04
N LYS A 120 -13.03 12.91 -21.47
CA LYS A 120 -12.61 14.02 -22.34
C LYS A 120 -13.32 14.00 -23.69
N GLU A 121 -13.39 12.84 -24.34
CA GLU A 121 -14.10 12.67 -25.63
C GLU A 121 -15.57 13.10 -25.52
N HIS A 122 -16.18 12.82 -24.39
CA HIS A 122 -17.56 13.25 -24.09
C HIS A 122 -17.69 14.64 -23.46
N GLN A 123 -16.59 15.41 -23.38
CA GLN A 123 -16.54 16.75 -22.79
C GLN A 123 -16.99 16.79 -21.33
N ILE A 124 -16.79 15.69 -20.59
CA ILE A 124 -17.09 15.58 -19.15
C ILE A 124 -15.81 15.91 -18.38
N ILE A 125 -15.85 16.99 -17.60
CA ILE A 125 -14.77 17.38 -16.70
C ILE A 125 -15.24 17.12 -15.26
N PRO A 126 -14.65 16.15 -14.56
CA PRO A 126 -15.02 15.87 -13.16
C PRO A 126 -14.66 17.06 -12.25
N GLU A 127 -15.66 17.75 -11.71
CA GLU A 127 -15.46 18.87 -10.76
C GLU A 127 -15.60 18.42 -9.31
N LYS A 128 -16.52 17.47 -9.04
CA LYS A 128 -16.73 16.85 -7.74
C LYS A 128 -16.68 15.34 -7.88
N VAL A 129 -15.80 14.73 -7.14
CA VAL A 129 -15.52 13.29 -7.24
C VAL A 129 -15.61 12.65 -5.86
N LEU A 130 -16.32 11.53 -5.80
CA LEU A 130 -16.32 10.63 -4.66
C LEU A 130 -15.55 9.37 -5.05
N GLU A 131 -14.45 9.09 -4.37
CA GLU A 131 -13.67 7.85 -4.50
C GLU A 131 -13.83 7.01 -3.22
N PRO A 132 -14.70 6.00 -3.21
CA PRO A 132 -15.02 5.23 -2.02
C PRO A 132 -13.97 4.17 -1.65
N SER A 133 -12.97 3.94 -2.48
CA SER A 133 -11.97 2.87 -2.34
C SER A 133 -10.65 3.29 -2.96
N ALA A 134 -10.08 4.38 -2.43
CA ALA A 134 -8.98 5.10 -3.05
C ALA A 134 -7.72 4.23 -3.31
N GLY A 135 -7.49 3.22 -2.47
CA GLY A 135 -6.28 2.42 -2.56
C GLY A 135 -5.04 3.33 -2.50
N ILE A 136 -4.15 3.18 -3.46
CA ILE A 136 -2.96 4.04 -3.60
C ILE A 136 -3.22 5.36 -4.33
N GLY A 137 -4.48 5.73 -4.57
CA GLY A 137 -4.84 7.03 -5.14
C GLY A 137 -4.85 7.10 -6.68
N ALA A 138 -4.77 5.99 -7.41
CA ALA A 138 -4.63 5.99 -8.86
C ALA A 138 -5.73 6.78 -9.60
N PHE A 139 -6.99 6.70 -9.15
CA PHE A 139 -8.09 7.50 -9.71
C PHE A 139 -8.00 8.97 -9.29
N VAL A 140 -7.60 9.23 -8.04
CA VAL A 140 -7.42 10.60 -7.52
C VAL A 140 -6.38 11.33 -8.36
N ASP A 141 -5.21 10.71 -8.58
CA ASP A 141 -4.14 11.27 -9.39
C ASP A 141 -4.60 11.53 -10.82
N SER A 142 -5.26 10.56 -11.46
CA SER A 142 -5.78 10.72 -12.82
C SER A 142 -6.82 11.85 -12.95
N VAL A 143 -7.66 12.06 -11.94
CA VAL A 143 -8.60 13.17 -11.92
C VAL A 143 -7.86 14.50 -11.77
N LEU A 144 -6.91 14.61 -10.84
CA LEU A 144 -6.16 15.84 -10.59
C LEU A 144 -5.25 16.23 -11.77
N ASP A 145 -4.69 15.26 -12.48
CA ASP A 145 -3.93 15.50 -13.72
C ASP A 145 -4.80 16.13 -14.82
N ASN A 146 -6.08 15.80 -14.85
CA ASN A 146 -7.03 16.31 -15.82
C ASN A 146 -7.76 17.58 -15.36
N ASN A 147 -8.06 17.70 -14.09
CA ASN A 147 -8.63 18.89 -13.44
C ASN A 147 -8.00 19.13 -12.06
N PRO A 148 -6.91 19.91 -11.96
CA PRO A 148 -6.25 20.21 -10.69
C PRO A 148 -7.12 20.96 -9.68
N LYS A 149 -8.32 21.41 -10.07
CA LYS A 149 -9.28 22.12 -9.21
C LYS A 149 -10.44 21.22 -8.77
N ALA A 150 -10.43 19.96 -9.13
CA ALA A 150 -11.48 19.03 -8.71
C ALA A 150 -11.55 18.94 -7.18
N ASP A 151 -12.78 18.97 -6.65
CA ASP A 151 -13.08 18.71 -5.25
C ASP A 151 -13.25 17.20 -5.07
N ILE A 152 -12.29 16.56 -4.41
CA ILE A 152 -12.25 15.09 -4.30
C ILE A 152 -12.42 14.68 -2.84
N MET A 153 -13.41 13.81 -2.61
CA MET A 153 -13.58 13.11 -1.34
C MET A 153 -13.20 11.64 -1.56
N ALA A 154 -12.12 11.21 -0.92
CA ALA A 154 -11.59 9.86 -1.05
C ALA A 154 -11.60 9.12 0.29
N PHE A 155 -11.93 7.84 0.26
CA PHE A 155 -11.93 6.95 1.42
C PHE A 155 -11.05 5.74 1.16
N GLU A 156 -10.27 5.35 2.16
CA GLU A 156 -9.53 4.09 2.18
C GLU A 156 -9.70 3.42 3.55
N LYS A 157 -9.92 2.12 3.55
CA LYS A 157 -10.12 1.33 4.76
C LYS A 157 -8.84 0.69 5.27
N ASP A 158 -7.91 0.39 4.36
CA ASP A 158 -6.64 -0.23 4.70
C ASP A 158 -5.71 0.79 5.35
N LEU A 159 -5.33 0.55 6.60
CA LEU A 159 -4.48 1.44 7.39
C LEU A 159 -3.00 1.43 6.94
N LEU A 160 -2.62 0.47 6.10
CA LEU A 160 -1.26 0.32 5.58
C LEU A 160 -1.12 0.77 4.12
N THR A 161 -2.19 1.33 3.55
CA THR A 161 -2.23 1.85 2.17
C THR A 161 -2.04 3.37 2.13
#